data_9f230f756d0a21630ee780ef6b2a612d
#
_entry.id   9f230f756d0a21630ee780ef6b2a612d
#
_cell.length_a   1.000
_cell.length_b   1.000
_cell.length_c   1.000
_cell.angle_alpha   90.00
_cell.angle_beta   90.00
_cell.angle_gamma   90.00
#
_symmetry.space_group_name_H-M   'P 1'
#
loop_
_entity.id
_entity.type
_entity.pdbx_description
1 polymer ?
#
loop_
_entity_poly.entity_id
_entity_poly.type
_entity_poly.pdbx_seq_one_letter_code
_entity_poly.pdbx_strand_id
1 'polypeptide(L)'
;MPVGTHASVRGLAMHEVRDAGARMILANAYHLYLRPGDEMVRALGGVHAFARWSGPMLTDSGGYQVFSLARYRKVSEAGVEFRNKLDGSLHQYTPERVMQIERNIGADVIMQLDELIEGGSDHRASRKAMERSLRWLARCRAEFDRLSSEGRAPVPHVAATEGSPLLATQHQDDECVAPPQALFPIVQGGTYADLRTASIDGILQTGEWEGIAVGGLSVGEAKEAMYATFDTCAPLLPWDKPRYLMGVGFPDDLLEAVGRGMDLFDCVAPTRMGRHGTVFTPDGKVQVQKSSYRTDRRPLTTECPCPACTHYDRAYLRHLMVTEEPLGPRLLALHNISFLLALMARARDELQRGGFTSWSADWLARYRARGAR
;
A
#
# COMPACT_ATOMS: atom_id res chain seq x y z
N MET A 1 -0.90 -5.44 -2.05
CA MET A 1 -1.71 -4.34 -2.66
C MET A 1 -0.79 -3.50 -3.54
N PRO A 2 -1.00 -3.44 -4.87
CA PRO A 2 -0.36 -2.45 -5.72
C PRO A 2 -0.70 -1.02 -5.28
N VAL A 3 0.31 -0.13 -5.27
CA VAL A 3 0.11 1.26 -4.83
C VAL A 3 -0.31 2.14 -5.99
N GLY A 4 -1.48 2.71 -5.89
CA GLY A 4 -2.08 3.67 -6.81
C GLY A 4 -2.17 5.07 -6.21
N THR A 5 -1.05 5.79 -6.13
CA THR A 5 -0.89 7.06 -5.41
C THR A 5 -2.02 8.08 -5.64
N HIS A 6 -2.47 8.24 -6.87
CA HIS A 6 -3.60 9.12 -7.26
C HIS A 6 -4.82 8.29 -7.70
N ALA A 7 -5.14 7.21 -6.97
CA ALA A 7 -6.09 6.20 -7.41
C ALA A 7 -5.75 5.63 -8.79
N SER A 8 -4.45 5.55 -9.11
CA SER A 8 -3.92 5.04 -10.37
C SER A 8 -2.57 4.39 -10.14
N VAL A 9 -2.44 3.12 -10.45
CA VAL A 9 -1.16 2.41 -10.44
C VAL A 9 -0.33 2.91 -11.61
N ARG A 10 0.78 3.58 -11.30
CA ARG A 10 1.48 4.44 -12.25
C ARG A 10 1.88 3.73 -13.54
N GLY A 11 1.33 4.19 -14.66
CA GLY A 11 1.60 3.68 -16.00
C GLY A 11 0.78 2.45 -16.38
N LEU A 12 -0.16 2.00 -15.54
CA LEU A 12 -1.02 0.85 -15.79
C LEU A 12 -2.49 1.23 -15.70
N ALA A 13 -3.29 0.67 -16.59
CA ALA A 13 -4.75 0.78 -16.49
C ALA A 13 -5.27 -0.19 -15.41
N MET A 14 -6.41 0.14 -14.80
CA MET A 14 -6.95 -0.67 -13.70
C MET A 14 -7.34 -2.09 -14.12
N HIS A 15 -7.79 -2.30 -15.36
CA HIS A 15 -8.04 -3.65 -15.87
C HIS A 15 -6.75 -4.48 -15.95
N GLU A 16 -5.60 -3.90 -16.37
CA GLU A 16 -4.32 -4.60 -16.41
C GLU A 16 -3.84 -5.01 -15.00
N VAL A 17 -4.10 -4.15 -14.01
CA VAL A 17 -3.79 -4.44 -12.59
C VAL A 17 -4.66 -5.60 -12.08
N ARG A 18 -5.94 -5.63 -12.47
CA ARG A 18 -6.86 -6.73 -12.16
C ARG A 18 -6.43 -8.03 -12.84
N ASP A 19 -6.14 -7.97 -14.16
CA ASP A 19 -5.72 -9.12 -14.96
C ASP A 19 -4.38 -9.70 -14.46
N ALA A 20 -3.52 -8.87 -13.87
CA ALA A 20 -2.31 -9.30 -13.17
C ALA A 20 -2.61 -10.06 -11.86
N GLY A 21 -3.88 -10.13 -11.41
CA GLY A 21 -4.31 -10.85 -10.23
C GLY A 21 -4.48 -9.99 -8.96
N ALA A 22 -4.42 -8.65 -9.08
CA ALA A 22 -4.69 -7.79 -7.93
C ALA A 22 -6.15 -7.86 -7.53
N ARG A 23 -6.41 -8.15 -6.25
CA ARG A 23 -7.76 -8.18 -5.67
C ARG A 23 -8.06 -6.92 -4.86
N MET A 24 -7.04 -6.25 -4.36
CA MET A 24 -7.12 -5.03 -3.57
C MET A 24 -5.96 -4.11 -3.97
N ILE A 25 -6.20 -2.81 -3.99
CA ILE A 25 -5.19 -1.77 -4.25
C ILE A 25 -5.14 -0.78 -3.10
N LEU A 26 -4.05 0.00 -3.04
CA LEU A 26 -3.91 1.10 -2.09
C LEU A 26 -3.86 2.42 -2.86
N ALA A 27 -4.57 3.44 -2.38
CA ALA A 27 -4.44 4.83 -2.81
C ALA A 27 -4.00 5.71 -1.63
N ASN A 28 -3.47 6.91 -1.92
CA ASN A 28 -2.99 7.81 -0.88
C ASN A 28 -3.95 8.99 -0.68
N ALA A 29 -4.59 9.08 0.47
CA ALA A 29 -5.55 10.15 0.78
C ALA A 29 -4.91 11.54 0.69
N TYR A 30 -3.66 11.71 1.13
CA TYR A 30 -2.92 12.97 0.99
C TYR A 30 -2.91 13.50 -0.45
N HIS A 31 -2.61 12.64 -1.41
CA HIS A 31 -2.54 13.06 -2.81
C HIS A 31 -3.91 13.35 -3.39
N LEU A 32 -4.91 12.54 -3.07
CA LEU A 32 -6.29 12.76 -3.52
C LEU A 32 -6.92 13.99 -2.89
N TYR A 33 -6.61 14.28 -1.63
CA TYR A 33 -7.02 15.50 -0.94
C TYR A 33 -6.44 16.76 -1.58
N LEU A 34 -5.14 16.76 -1.91
CA LEU A 34 -4.51 17.93 -2.53
C LEU A 34 -4.90 18.08 -4.01
N ARG A 35 -5.14 16.98 -4.71
CA ARG A 35 -5.55 16.99 -6.12
C ARG A 35 -6.22 15.67 -6.51
N PRO A 36 -7.49 15.66 -6.90
CA PRO A 36 -8.33 16.81 -7.28
C PRO A 36 -9.03 17.49 -6.09
N GLY A 37 -8.94 16.95 -4.88
CA GLY A 37 -9.69 17.33 -3.68
C GLY A 37 -10.66 16.24 -3.27
N ASP A 38 -10.76 15.98 -1.96
CA ASP A 38 -11.60 14.93 -1.41
C ASP A 38 -13.10 15.15 -1.71
N GLU A 39 -13.56 16.39 -1.69
CA GLU A 39 -14.94 16.76 -2.05
C GLU A 39 -15.23 16.52 -3.54
N MET A 40 -14.25 16.75 -4.42
CA MET A 40 -14.38 16.43 -5.85
C MET A 40 -14.47 14.92 -6.07
N VAL A 41 -13.63 14.14 -5.40
CA VAL A 41 -13.70 12.67 -5.47
C VAL A 41 -15.06 12.17 -5.01
N ARG A 42 -15.59 12.72 -3.90
CA ARG A 42 -16.94 12.43 -3.42
C ARG A 42 -18.01 12.76 -4.47
N ALA A 43 -17.96 13.95 -5.06
CA ALA A 43 -18.93 14.38 -6.07
C ALA A 43 -18.92 13.51 -7.34
N LEU A 44 -17.78 12.86 -7.63
CA LEU A 44 -17.60 11.92 -8.76
C LEU A 44 -17.95 10.47 -8.40
N GLY A 45 -18.58 10.21 -7.27
CA GLY A 45 -19.02 8.87 -6.89
C GLY A 45 -18.04 8.11 -5.98
N GLY A 46 -17.09 8.80 -5.36
CA GLY A 46 -16.05 8.20 -4.53
C GLY A 46 -14.92 7.59 -5.36
N VAL A 47 -13.88 7.12 -4.67
CA VAL A 47 -12.63 6.67 -5.30
C VAL A 47 -12.81 5.47 -6.24
N HIS A 48 -13.76 4.59 -5.97
CA HIS A 48 -14.06 3.42 -6.81
C HIS A 48 -14.58 3.82 -8.19
N ALA A 49 -15.60 4.68 -8.22
CA ALA A 49 -16.15 5.21 -9.47
C ALA A 49 -15.12 6.08 -10.20
N PHE A 50 -14.41 6.93 -9.47
CA PHE A 50 -13.36 7.80 -10.00
C PHE A 50 -12.22 7.02 -10.66
N ALA A 51 -11.73 5.94 -10.03
CA ALA A 51 -10.64 5.11 -10.54
C ALA A 51 -11.09 3.97 -11.47
N ARG A 52 -12.39 3.72 -11.60
CA ARG A 52 -12.93 2.53 -12.29
C ARG A 52 -12.38 1.21 -11.73
N TRP A 53 -12.25 1.16 -10.41
CA TRP A 53 -11.81 -0.03 -9.69
C TRP A 53 -12.98 -0.66 -8.93
N SER A 54 -13.30 -1.91 -9.25
CA SER A 54 -14.44 -2.65 -8.66
C SER A 54 -14.06 -3.54 -7.47
N GLY A 55 -12.77 -3.69 -7.16
CA GLY A 55 -12.30 -4.44 -5.99
C GLY A 55 -12.15 -3.56 -4.76
N PRO A 56 -11.87 -4.15 -3.58
CA PRO A 56 -11.57 -3.40 -2.37
C PRO A 56 -10.39 -2.42 -2.55
N MET A 57 -10.49 -1.29 -1.86
CA MET A 57 -9.44 -0.27 -1.84
C MET A 57 -9.15 0.17 -0.41
N LEU A 58 -7.87 0.30 -0.10
CA LEU A 58 -7.39 0.89 1.13
C LEU A 58 -6.83 2.28 0.83
N THR A 59 -7.11 3.26 1.69
CA THR A 59 -6.43 4.56 1.67
C THR A 59 -5.60 4.74 2.94
N ASP A 60 -4.35 5.19 2.77
CA ASP A 60 -3.54 5.62 3.90
C ASP A 60 -3.98 7.02 4.36
N SER A 61 -3.71 7.36 5.62
CA SER A 61 -4.08 8.67 6.19
C SER A 61 -3.31 9.87 5.64
N GLY A 62 -2.25 9.62 4.84
CA GLY A 62 -1.34 10.66 4.39
C GLY A 62 -0.25 11.05 5.39
N GLY A 63 -0.17 10.42 6.55
CA GLY A 63 0.85 10.70 7.58
C GLY A 63 2.28 10.62 7.02
N TYR A 64 2.60 9.54 6.33
CA TYR A 64 3.91 9.38 5.67
C TYR A 64 4.21 10.48 4.66
N GLN A 65 3.25 10.88 3.84
CA GLN A 65 3.44 11.87 2.78
C GLN A 65 3.65 13.27 3.36
N VAL A 66 2.89 13.64 4.38
CA VAL A 66 3.10 14.89 5.12
C VAL A 66 4.48 14.89 5.77
N PHE A 67 4.91 13.75 6.33
CA PHE A 67 6.24 13.62 6.92
C PHE A 67 7.36 13.73 5.88
N SER A 68 7.27 13.00 4.77
CA SER A 68 8.37 12.87 3.79
C SER A 68 8.38 13.95 2.71
N LEU A 69 7.22 14.54 2.35
CA LEU A 69 7.09 15.42 1.21
C LEU A 69 6.91 16.89 1.59
N ALA A 70 6.39 17.22 2.76
CA ALA A 70 6.20 18.60 3.16
C ALA A 70 7.54 19.26 3.53
N ARG A 71 7.92 20.32 2.80
CA ARG A 71 9.12 21.13 3.13
C ARG A 71 8.95 21.89 4.44
N TYR A 72 7.74 22.34 4.73
CA TYR A 72 7.35 22.96 5.99
C TYR A 72 6.29 22.09 6.62
N ARG A 73 6.54 21.64 7.84
CA ARG A 73 5.55 20.96 8.68
C ARG A 73 5.76 21.32 10.14
N LYS A 74 4.69 21.45 10.85
CA LYS A 74 4.70 21.65 12.30
C LYS A 74 3.77 20.63 12.92
N VAL A 75 4.33 19.72 13.72
CA VAL A 75 3.59 18.71 14.45
C VAL A 75 3.25 19.25 15.84
N SER A 76 1.99 19.13 16.23
CA SER A 76 1.47 19.53 17.53
C SER A 76 0.48 18.47 18.04
N GLU A 77 -0.04 18.64 19.23
CA GLU A 77 -1.09 17.76 19.74
C GLU A 77 -2.40 17.88 18.95
N ALA A 78 -2.65 19.04 18.37
CA ALA A 78 -3.83 19.26 17.54
C ALA A 78 -3.78 18.47 16.21
N GLY A 79 -2.59 18.24 15.67
CA GLY A 79 -2.37 17.60 14.37
C GLY A 79 -1.09 18.12 13.69
N VAL A 80 -1.08 18.09 12.36
CA VAL A 80 0.04 18.53 11.54
C VAL A 80 -0.38 19.69 10.66
N GLU A 81 0.33 20.80 10.77
CA GLU A 81 0.28 21.92 9.84
C GLU A 81 1.36 21.76 8.77
N PHE A 82 1.02 21.90 7.50
CA PHE A 82 2.00 21.78 6.41
C PHE A 82 1.65 22.66 5.21
N ARG A 83 2.67 22.96 4.40
CA ARG A 83 2.49 23.68 3.12
C ARG A 83 2.45 22.71 1.95
N ASN A 84 1.43 22.85 1.13
CA ASN A 84 1.31 22.15 -0.13
C ASN A 84 2.46 22.56 -1.08
N LYS A 85 3.14 21.56 -1.66
CA LYS A 85 4.23 21.79 -2.61
C LYS A 85 3.77 22.32 -3.96
N LEU A 86 2.50 22.14 -4.31
CA LEU A 86 1.97 22.48 -5.63
C LEU A 86 1.67 23.98 -5.75
N ASP A 87 1.08 24.57 -4.71
CA ASP A 87 0.58 25.94 -4.72
C ASP A 87 1.00 26.78 -3.49
N GLY A 88 1.70 26.16 -2.52
CA GLY A 88 2.15 26.82 -1.29
C GLY A 88 1.08 27.05 -0.24
N SER A 89 -0.17 26.60 -0.46
CA SER A 89 -1.28 26.73 0.49
C SER A 89 -0.97 26.06 1.82
N LEU A 90 -1.47 26.61 2.91
CA LEU A 90 -1.32 26.09 4.25
C LEU A 90 -2.49 25.15 4.57
N HIS A 91 -2.19 23.94 5.00
CA HIS A 91 -3.15 22.91 5.34
C HIS A 91 -2.99 22.48 6.78
N GLN A 92 -4.09 22.08 7.41
CA GLN A 92 -4.11 21.47 8.73
C GLN A 92 -4.71 20.06 8.64
N TYR A 93 -3.91 19.07 9.00
CA TYR A 93 -4.33 17.69 9.19
C TYR A 93 -4.51 17.47 10.69
N THR A 94 -5.77 17.46 11.13
CA THR A 94 -6.15 16.96 12.45
C THR A 94 -6.70 15.53 12.30
N PRO A 95 -6.72 14.72 13.34
CA PRO A 95 -7.35 13.40 13.30
C PRO A 95 -8.78 13.44 12.73
N GLU A 96 -9.57 14.44 13.15
CA GLU A 96 -10.95 14.62 12.69
C GLU A 96 -11.01 14.98 11.20
N ARG A 97 -10.14 15.91 10.75
CA ARG A 97 -10.11 16.30 9.34
C ARG A 97 -9.71 15.15 8.44
N VAL A 98 -8.77 14.31 8.88
CA VAL A 98 -8.37 13.12 8.12
C VAL A 98 -9.52 12.14 7.99
N MET A 99 -10.29 11.88 9.05
CA MET A 99 -11.48 11.02 8.95
C MET A 99 -12.53 11.57 7.99
N GLN A 100 -12.73 12.89 7.94
CA GLN A 100 -13.62 13.54 6.96
C GLN A 100 -13.13 13.39 5.53
N ILE A 101 -11.81 13.56 5.30
CA ILE A 101 -11.18 13.34 3.99
C ILE A 101 -11.37 11.90 3.54
N GLU A 102 -11.07 10.93 4.42
CA GLU A 102 -11.23 9.50 4.14
C GLU A 102 -12.69 9.12 3.86
N ARG A 103 -13.62 9.72 4.59
CA ARG A 103 -15.05 9.57 4.35
C ARG A 103 -15.45 10.08 2.96
N ASN A 104 -14.94 11.22 2.54
CA ASN A 104 -15.23 11.80 1.23
C ASN A 104 -14.61 10.98 0.10
N ILE A 105 -13.38 10.50 0.27
CA ILE A 105 -12.69 9.62 -0.69
C ILE A 105 -13.48 8.30 -0.86
N GLY A 106 -13.91 7.69 0.23
CA GLY A 106 -14.81 6.55 0.19
C GLY A 106 -14.15 5.22 -0.13
N ALA A 107 -12.92 4.97 0.33
CA ALA A 107 -12.30 3.64 0.31
C ALA A 107 -12.95 2.69 1.32
N ASP A 108 -12.75 1.37 1.18
CA ASP A 108 -13.31 0.34 2.06
C ASP A 108 -12.55 0.26 3.39
N VAL A 109 -11.24 0.38 3.33
CA VAL A 109 -10.36 0.41 4.50
C VAL A 109 -9.65 1.75 4.55
N ILE A 110 -9.71 2.39 5.70
CA ILE A 110 -9.08 3.69 5.96
C ILE A 110 -8.15 3.59 7.17
N MET A 111 -7.14 4.47 7.21
CA MET A 111 -6.13 4.43 8.25
C MET A 111 -6.26 5.62 9.20
N GLN A 112 -5.93 5.43 10.48
CA GLN A 112 -5.78 6.53 11.41
C GLN A 112 -4.69 7.52 10.96
N LEU A 113 -4.77 8.78 11.38
CA LEU A 113 -3.61 9.69 11.35
C LEU A 113 -2.62 9.28 12.44
N ASP A 114 -1.36 9.10 12.05
CA ASP A 114 -0.27 8.73 12.94
C ASP A 114 0.94 9.65 12.77
N GLU A 115 1.82 9.68 13.76
CA GLU A 115 3.10 10.40 13.67
C GLU A 115 4.22 9.42 13.31
N LEU A 116 4.68 9.52 12.08
CA LEU A 116 5.86 8.78 11.62
C LEU A 116 7.14 9.51 12.07
N ILE A 117 8.17 8.74 12.41
CA ILE A 117 9.53 9.21 12.71
C ILE A 117 10.54 8.59 11.75
N GLU A 118 11.71 9.22 11.62
CA GLU A 118 12.79 8.64 10.82
C GLU A 118 13.32 7.35 11.44
N GLY A 119 13.74 6.40 10.58
CA GLY A 119 14.45 5.22 11.02
C GLY A 119 15.72 5.58 11.77
N GLY A 120 16.00 4.92 12.90
CA GLY A 120 17.13 5.23 13.77
C GLY A 120 16.89 6.36 14.77
N SER A 121 15.69 6.92 14.85
CA SER A 121 15.30 7.85 15.93
C SER A 121 15.51 7.21 17.31
N ASP A 122 15.89 8.02 18.30
CA ASP A 122 16.10 7.51 19.66
C ASP A 122 14.80 7.05 20.33
N HIS A 123 14.95 6.31 21.43
CA HIS A 123 13.83 5.73 22.19
C HIS A 123 12.85 6.81 22.69
N ARG A 124 13.35 7.97 23.14
CA ARG A 124 12.52 9.06 23.66
C ARG A 124 11.67 9.70 22.57
N ALA A 125 12.25 9.95 21.41
CA ALA A 125 11.52 10.48 20.24
C ALA A 125 10.47 9.48 19.76
N SER A 126 10.83 8.19 19.67
CA SER A 126 9.95 7.10 19.29
C SER A 126 8.77 6.96 20.24
N ARG A 127 9.01 7.04 21.56
CA ARG A 127 7.98 7.02 22.60
C ARG A 127 7.00 8.18 22.44
N LYS A 128 7.51 9.41 22.29
CA LYS A 128 6.68 10.60 22.13
C LYS A 128 5.76 10.53 20.91
N ALA A 129 6.27 10.07 19.79
CA ALA A 129 5.50 9.90 18.54
C ALA A 129 4.44 8.79 18.70
N MET A 130 4.80 7.66 19.28
CA MET A 130 3.89 6.55 19.56
C MET A 130 2.75 6.98 20.48
N GLU A 131 3.05 7.64 21.60
CA GLU A 131 2.04 8.13 22.54
C GLU A 131 1.10 9.16 21.89
N ARG A 132 1.62 10.04 21.02
CA ARG A 132 0.78 10.98 20.24
C ARG A 132 -0.10 10.23 19.26
N SER A 133 0.43 9.24 18.56
CA SER A 133 -0.35 8.42 17.63
C SER A 133 -1.52 7.71 18.34
N LEU A 134 -1.33 7.24 19.57
CA LEU A 134 -2.41 6.67 20.38
C LEU A 134 -3.49 7.71 20.75
N ARG A 135 -3.09 8.93 21.15
CA ARG A 135 -4.06 10.00 21.43
C ARG A 135 -4.82 10.44 20.18
N TRP A 136 -4.14 10.48 19.03
CA TRP A 136 -4.76 10.76 17.74
C TRP A 136 -5.70 9.62 17.30
N LEU A 137 -5.35 8.36 17.61
CA LEU A 137 -6.22 7.21 17.36
C LEU A 137 -7.57 7.36 18.06
N ALA A 138 -7.58 7.73 19.34
CA ALA A 138 -8.82 7.94 20.08
C ALA A 138 -9.69 9.04 19.44
N ARG A 139 -9.08 10.11 18.94
CA ARG A 139 -9.78 11.18 18.22
C ARG A 139 -10.28 10.74 16.85
N CYS A 140 -9.45 9.99 16.08
CA CYS A 140 -9.87 9.38 14.82
C CYS A 140 -11.08 8.46 15.04
N ARG A 141 -11.06 7.61 16.06
CA ARG A 141 -12.16 6.70 16.38
C ARG A 141 -13.44 7.45 16.72
N ALA A 142 -13.37 8.45 17.58
CA ALA A 142 -14.54 9.26 17.95
C ALA A 142 -15.18 9.96 16.73
N GLU A 143 -14.37 10.53 15.86
CA GLU A 143 -14.88 11.16 14.62
C GLU A 143 -15.39 10.14 13.59
N PHE A 144 -14.71 9.00 13.46
CA PHE A 144 -15.17 7.90 12.61
C PHE A 144 -16.55 7.39 13.05
N ASP A 145 -16.76 7.15 14.34
CA ASP A 145 -18.03 6.70 14.89
C ASP A 145 -19.13 7.77 14.71
N ARG A 146 -18.81 9.04 14.93
CA ARG A 146 -19.72 10.16 14.68
C ARG A 146 -20.15 10.21 13.21
N LEU A 147 -19.19 10.18 12.27
CA LEU A 147 -19.47 10.19 10.84
C LEU A 147 -20.26 8.95 10.39
N SER A 148 -20.01 7.80 11.01
CA SER A 148 -20.72 6.56 10.70
C SER A 148 -22.18 6.62 11.15
N SER A 149 -22.46 7.25 12.29
CA SER A 149 -23.83 7.44 12.82
C SER A 149 -24.67 8.41 12.02
N GLU A 150 -24.05 9.39 11.33
CA GLU A 150 -24.74 10.35 10.47
C GLU A 150 -25.24 9.75 9.14
N GLY A 151 -24.90 8.48 8.89
CA GLY A 151 -25.18 7.82 7.62
C GLY A 151 -24.27 8.32 6.49
N ARG A 152 -24.06 7.51 5.49
CA ARG A 152 -23.35 7.93 4.28
C ARG A 152 -24.35 8.70 3.44
N ALA A 153 -24.09 10.00 3.19
CA ALA A 153 -24.89 10.72 2.22
C ALA A 153 -24.88 9.94 0.88
N PRO A 154 -26.04 9.79 0.20
CA PRO A 154 -26.06 9.10 -1.08
C PRO A 154 -24.97 9.68 -1.97
N VAL A 155 -24.12 8.81 -2.53
CA VAL A 155 -23.16 9.24 -3.53
C VAL A 155 -23.98 9.68 -4.72
N PRO A 156 -23.87 10.94 -5.20
CA PRO A 156 -24.62 11.37 -6.35
C PRO A 156 -24.32 10.42 -7.51
N HIS A 157 -25.33 9.74 -8.03
CA HIS A 157 -25.21 9.10 -9.32
C HIS A 157 -24.86 10.21 -10.32
N VAL A 158 -23.61 10.25 -10.77
CA VAL A 158 -23.29 11.00 -11.97
C VAL A 158 -24.03 10.25 -13.08
N ALA A 159 -25.18 10.79 -13.47
CA ALA A 159 -25.94 10.26 -14.59
C ALA A 159 -24.96 10.06 -15.74
N ALA A 160 -24.88 8.84 -16.24
CA ALA A 160 -24.13 8.56 -17.44
C ALA A 160 -24.61 9.55 -18.50
N THR A 161 -23.72 10.38 -19.01
CA THR A 161 -24.06 11.20 -20.18
C THR A 161 -24.53 10.24 -21.26
N GLU A 162 -25.76 10.44 -21.77
CA GLU A 162 -26.34 9.63 -22.82
C GLU A 162 -25.31 9.49 -23.94
N GLY A 163 -24.92 8.23 -24.24
CA GLY A 163 -23.99 7.91 -25.32
C GLY A 163 -22.67 7.25 -24.90
N SER A 164 -22.42 6.95 -23.62
CA SER A 164 -21.24 6.17 -23.23
C SER A 164 -21.58 4.66 -23.20
N PRO A 165 -21.08 3.85 -24.16
CA PRO A 165 -21.35 2.40 -24.19
C PRO A 165 -20.79 1.63 -22.99
N LEU A 166 -19.93 2.28 -22.18
CA LEU A 166 -19.20 1.66 -21.08
C LEU A 166 -19.98 1.62 -19.75
N LEU A 167 -21.20 2.21 -19.71
CA LEU A 167 -22.03 2.28 -18.50
C LEU A 167 -23.29 1.39 -18.57
N ALA A 168 -23.51 0.68 -19.67
CA ALA A 168 -24.71 -0.13 -19.88
C ALA A 168 -24.69 -1.52 -19.22
N THR A 169 -23.63 -1.89 -18.54
CA THR A 169 -23.56 -3.18 -17.83
C THR A 169 -23.35 -2.95 -16.34
N GLN A 170 -24.44 -3.17 -15.62
CA GLN A 170 -24.57 -3.48 -14.19
C GLN A 170 -25.04 -2.34 -13.29
N HIS A 171 -26.13 -2.68 -12.69
CA HIS A 171 -26.94 -2.15 -11.59
C HIS A 171 -28.06 -1.18 -12.01
N GLN A 172 -29.12 -1.76 -12.61
CA GLN A 172 -30.48 -1.33 -12.36
C GLN A 172 -30.86 -1.81 -10.95
N ASP A 173 -31.45 -0.89 -10.18
CA ASP A 173 -32.25 -1.17 -8.99
C ASP A 173 -31.53 -1.78 -7.78
N ASP A 174 -30.60 -1.01 -7.16
CA ASP A 174 -30.46 -0.98 -5.71
C ASP A 174 -29.84 0.37 -5.33
N GLU A 175 -30.41 1.06 -4.35
CA GLU A 175 -29.74 2.15 -3.65
C GLU A 175 -28.45 1.56 -3.08
N CYS A 176 -27.35 1.75 -3.79
CA CYS A 176 -26.06 1.17 -3.43
C CYS A 176 -25.56 1.91 -2.18
N VAL A 177 -26.02 1.49 -1.01
CA VAL A 177 -25.43 1.86 0.26
C VAL A 177 -24.02 1.29 0.22
N ALA A 178 -23.04 2.14 0.00
CA ALA A 178 -21.65 1.70 0.02
C ALA A 178 -21.36 1.01 1.36
N PRO A 179 -20.64 -0.12 1.37
CA PRO A 179 -20.37 -0.88 2.59
C PRO A 179 -19.72 0.02 3.66
N PRO A 180 -19.94 -0.26 4.94
CA PRO A 180 -19.30 0.50 6.01
C PRO A 180 -17.78 0.44 5.84
N GLN A 181 -17.11 1.59 6.02
CA GLN A 181 -15.66 1.65 6.01
C GLN A 181 -15.10 0.95 7.25
N ALA A 182 -13.94 0.30 7.11
CA ALA A 182 -13.17 -0.24 8.22
C ALA A 182 -12.03 0.72 8.58
N LEU A 183 -11.91 1.10 9.85
CA LEU A 183 -10.80 1.93 10.34
C LEU A 183 -9.71 1.02 10.95
N PHE A 184 -8.51 1.03 10.36
CA PHE A 184 -7.37 0.30 10.90
C PHE A 184 -6.45 1.23 11.70
N PRO A 185 -6.17 0.89 12.99
CA PRO A 185 -5.15 1.55 13.78
C PRO A 185 -3.74 1.15 13.32
N ILE A 186 -2.75 1.98 13.65
CA ILE A 186 -1.35 1.78 13.27
C ILE A 186 -0.48 1.64 14.52
N VAL A 187 0.17 0.49 14.66
CA VAL A 187 1.19 0.25 15.69
C VAL A 187 2.44 1.03 15.33
N GLN A 188 2.87 1.93 16.21
CA GLN A 188 4.11 2.71 16.12
C GLN A 188 5.08 2.31 17.25
N GLY A 189 6.31 2.86 17.27
CA GLY A 189 7.31 2.56 18.33
C GLY A 189 8.73 2.34 17.81
N GLY A 190 8.99 2.63 16.52
CA GLY A 190 10.30 2.39 15.89
C GLY A 190 10.67 0.91 15.93
N THR A 191 11.93 0.61 16.24
CA THR A 191 12.43 -0.78 16.43
C THR A 191 12.52 -1.19 17.90
N TYR A 192 11.84 -0.47 18.80
CA TYR A 192 11.89 -0.70 20.25
C TYR A 192 10.75 -1.62 20.68
N ALA A 193 11.09 -2.82 21.18
CA ALA A 193 10.12 -3.85 21.54
C ALA A 193 9.13 -3.40 22.63
N ASP A 194 9.62 -2.70 23.65
CA ASP A 194 8.78 -2.16 24.73
C ASP A 194 7.75 -1.14 24.22
N LEU A 195 8.15 -0.28 23.28
CA LEU A 195 7.25 0.70 22.67
C LEU A 195 6.23 0.04 21.73
N ARG A 196 6.61 -0.99 20.98
CA ARG A 196 5.70 -1.78 20.15
C ARG A 196 4.64 -2.47 21.00
N THR A 197 5.06 -3.09 22.09
CA THR A 197 4.13 -3.70 23.06
C THR A 197 3.16 -2.65 23.63
N ALA A 198 3.68 -1.53 24.14
CA ALA A 198 2.85 -0.46 24.68
C ALA A 198 1.89 0.13 23.63
N SER A 199 2.31 0.23 22.38
CA SER A 199 1.46 0.69 21.27
C SER A 199 0.31 -0.27 21.00
N ILE A 200 0.58 -1.58 20.94
CA ILE A 200 -0.45 -2.61 20.74
C ILE A 200 -1.43 -2.62 21.91
N ASP A 201 -0.93 -2.61 23.14
CA ASP A 201 -1.78 -2.58 24.33
C ASP A 201 -2.70 -1.34 24.34
N GLY A 202 -2.16 -0.16 24.01
CA GLY A 202 -2.95 1.07 23.91
C GLY A 202 -4.01 1.00 22.80
N ILE A 203 -3.70 0.41 21.66
CA ILE A 203 -4.66 0.21 20.57
C ILE A 203 -5.80 -0.72 21.01
N LEU A 204 -5.47 -1.86 21.61
CA LEU A 204 -6.47 -2.85 22.06
C LEU A 204 -7.35 -2.33 23.19
N GLN A 205 -6.83 -1.43 24.04
CA GLN A 205 -7.62 -0.75 25.08
C GLN A 205 -8.59 0.30 24.53
N THR A 206 -8.31 0.84 23.33
CA THR A 206 -9.16 1.88 22.71
C THR A 206 -10.46 1.29 22.13
N GLY A 207 -10.47 0.01 21.77
CA GLY A 207 -11.65 -0.67 21.23
C GLY A 207 -11.34 -1.89 20.38
N GLU A 208 -12.38 -2.41 19.74
CA GLU A 208 -12.28 -3.49 18.75
C GLU A 208 -12.02 -2.90 17.36
N TRP A 209 -11.26 -3.65 16.55
CA TRP A 209 -10.82 -3.23 15.23
C TRP A 209 -11.05 -4.34 14.20
N GLU A 210 -11.40 -3.96 12.97
CA GLU A 210 -11.56 -4.89 11.84
C GLU A 210 -10.23 -5.42 11.31
N GLY A 211 -9.12 -4.76 11.62
CA GLY A 211 -7.74 -5.13 11.32
C GLY A 211 -6.79 -4.16 11.96
N ILE A 212 -5.50 -4.52 12.03
CA ILE A 212 -4.46 -3.70 12.67
C ILE A 212 -3.24 -3.61 11.74
N ALA A 213 -2.70 -2.40 11.60
CA ALA A 213 -1.48 -2.18 10.82
C ALA A 213 -0.24 -2.04 11.70
N VAL A 214 0.89 -2.48 11.19
CA VAL A 214 2.23 -2.24 11.75
C VAL A 214 2.94 -1.25 10.83
N GLY A 215 3.14 -0.03 11.31
CA GLY A 215 3.77 1.07 10.59
C GLY A 215 5.16 1.42 11.09
N GLY A 216 5.77 2.45 10.50
CA GLY A 216 7.08 2.97 10.94
C GLY A 216 8.25 2.03 10.71
N LEU A 217 8.16 1.16 9.69
CA LEU A 217 9.20 0.25 9.25
C LEU A 217 9.52 0.46 7.77
N SER A 218 10.63 -0.09 7.31
CA SER A 218 11.15 0.15 5.94
C SER A 218 11.44 1.64 5.65
N VAL A 219 11.89 2.37 6.68
CA VAL A 219 12.22 3.81 6.64
C VAL A 219 13.71 4.08 6.89
N GLY A 220 14.57 3.05 6.72
CA GLY A 220 16.03 3.17 6.82
C GLY A 220 16.70 2.30 7.89
N GLU A 221 15.94 1.53 8.66
CA GLU A 221 16.48 0.54 9.61
C GLU A 221 17.10 -0.66 8.90
N ALA A 222 17.96 -1.40 9.60
CA ALA A 222 18.51 -2.66 9.13
C ALA A 222 17.40 -3.74 9.05
N LYS A 223 17.53 -4.68 8.11
CA LYS A 223 16.54 -5.77 7.92
C LYS A 223 16.36 -6.62 9.17
N GLU A 224 17.45 -6.87 9.88
CA GLU A 224 17.44 -7.66 11.12
C GLU A 224 16.56 -6.99 12.20
N ALA A 225 16.66 -5.67 12.33
CA ALA A 225 15.85 -4.89 13.27
C ALA A 225 14.37 -4.87 12.84
N MET A 226 14.10 -4.78 11.54
CA MET A 226 12.75 -4.89 10.98
C MET A 226 12.14 -6.27 11.29
N TYR A 227 12.86 -7.37 11.07
CA TYR A 227 12.38 -8.72 11.34
C TYR A 227 12.18 -8.97 12.84
N ALA A 228 13.09 -8.48 13.71
CA ALA A 228 12.92 -8.53 15.16
C ALA A 228 11.65 -7.79 15.62
N THR A 229 11.29 -6.70 14.91
CA THR A 229 10.04 -5.98 15.19
C THR A 229 8.81 -6.82 14.79
N PHE A 230 8.87 -7.59 13.71
CA PHE A 230 7.79 -8.54 13.36
C PHE A 230 7.64 -9.61 14.43
N ASP A 231 8.77 -10.19 14.90
CA ASP A 231 8.79 -11.20 15.97
C ASP A 231 8.20 -10.67 17.29
N THR A 232 8.38 -9.37 17.56
CA THR A 232 7.78 -8.69 18.71
C THR A 232 6.27 -8.48 18.53
N CYS A 233 5.83 -7.98 17.38
CA CYS A 233 4.44 -7.58 17.16
C CYS A 233 3.51 -8.78 16.92
N ALA A 234 3.95 -9.76 16.14
CA ALA A 234 3.09 -10.85 15.66
C ALA A 234 2.36 -11.63 16.78
N PRO A 235 3.01 -12.02 17.91
CA PRO A 235 2.32 -12.75 18.98
C PRO A 235 1.34 -11.89 19.78
N LEU A 236 1.44 -10.56 19.71
CA LEU A 236 0.60 -9.61 20.46
C LEU A 236 -0.63 -9.17 19.66
N LEU A 237 -0.59 -9.29 18.34
CA LEU A 237 -1.70 -8.90 17.47
C LEU A 237 -2.79 -9.99 17.46
N PRO A 238 -4.08 -9.60 17.42
CA PRO A 238 -5.19 -10.55 17.26
C PRO A 238 -4.98 -11.46 16.05
N TRP A 239 -5.08 -12.77 16.24
CA TRP A 239 -4.83 -13.78 15.18
C TRP A 239 -5.99 -13.93 14.20
N ASP A 240 -7.18 -13.53 14.62
CA ASP A 240 -8.44 -13.60 13.88
C ASP A 240 -8.75 -12.31 13.08
N LYS A 241 -7.84 -11.33 13.11
CA LYS A 241 -7.97 -10.05 12.40
C LYS A 241 -6.88 -9.88 11.36
N PRO A 242 -7.17 -9.23 10.21
CA PRO A 242 -6.15 -8.85 9.24
C PRO A 242 -5.01 -8.04 9.86
N ARG A 243 -3.77 -8.47 9.58
CA ARG A 243 -2.53 -7.85 10.04
C ARG A 243 -1.82 -7.21 8.86
N TYR A 244 -1.83 -5.90 8.82
CA TYR A 244 -1.30 -5.15 7.70
C TYR A 244 0.10 -4.62 8.01
N LEU A 245 1.11 -5.06 7.25
CA LEU A 245 2.48 -4.55 7.34
C LEU A 245 2.69 -3.48 6.27
N MET A 246 2.85 -2.22 6.71
CA MET A 246 2.89 -1.06 5.82
C MET A 246 4.26 -0.88 5.17
N GLY A 247 4.28 -0.59 3.87
CA GLY A 247 5.48 -0.17 3.12
C GLY A 247 6.48 -1.28 2.78
N VAL A 248 6.20 -2.53 3.13
CA VAL A 248 7.08 -3.67 2.89
C VAL A 248 6.64 -4.44 1.65
N GLY A 249 7.56 -4.68 0.69
CA GLY A 249 7.17 -5.30 -0.58
C GLY A 249 8.32 -5.80 -1.44
N PHE A 250 9.50 -6.06 -0.89
CA PHE A 250 10.50 -6.89 -1.57
C PHE A 250 10.15 -8.37 -1.39
N PRO A 251 10.41 -9.22 -2.41
CA PRO A 251 9.98 -10.62 -2.39
C PRO A 251 10.42 -11.41 -1.15
N ASP A 252 11.66 -11.21 -0.72
CA ASP A 252 12.22 -11.86 0.47
C ASP A 252 11.57 -11.36 1.76
N ASP A 253 11.34 -10.05 1.88
CA ASP A 253 10.70 -9.45 3.06
C ASP A 253 9.23 -9.87 3.18
N LEU A 254 8.53 -10.05 2.05
CA LEU A 254 7.16 -10.54 2.04
C LEU A 254 7.05 -11.97 2.60
N LEU A 255 7.91 -12.89 2.16
CA LEU A 255 7.87 -14.26 2.66
C LEU A 255 8.29 -14.36 4.13
N GLU A 256 9.28 -13.57 4.56
CA GLU A 256 9.66 -13.47 5.97
C GLU A 256 8.52 -12.96 6.85
N ALA A 257 7.77 -11.96 6.35
CA ALA A 257 6.66 -11.38 7.09
C ALA A 257 5.43 -12.31 7.11
N VAL A 258 5.12 -13.01 6.00
CA VAL A 258 4.06 -14.03 5.96
C VAL A 258 4.35 -15.16 6.94
N GLY A 259 5.61 -15.64 7.02
CA GLY A 259 6.03 -16.65 7.97
C GLY A 259 5.84 -16.25 9.43
N ARG A 260 5.73 -14.95 9.71
CA ARG A 260 5.46 -14.36 11.02
C ARG A 260 4.00 -13.94 11.22
N GLY A 261 3.12 -14.30 10.30
CA GLY A 261 1.68 -14.08 10.42
C GLY A 261 1.19 -12.70 9.99
N MET A 262 1.88 -12.02 9.07
CA MET A 262 1.38 -10.80 8.42
C MET A 262 0.61 -11.15 7.15
N ASP A 263 -0.52 -10.46 6.91
CA ASP A 263 -1.50 -10.83 5.89
C ASP A 263 -1.54 -9.88 4.70
N LEU A 264 -1.43 -8.55 4.96
CA LEU A 264 -1.58 -7.51 3.97
C LEU A 264 -0.29 -6.70 3.84
N PHE A 265 0.01 -6.29 2.61
CA PHE A 265 1.24 -5.56 2.29
C PHE A 265 0.97 -4.54 1.19
N ASP A 266 1.69 -3.42 1.24
CA ASP A 266 1.80 -2.46 0.15
C ASP A 266 3.26 -2.08 -0.10
N CYS A 267 3.59 -1.73 -1.31
CA CYS A 267 4.88 -1.10 -1.60
C CYS A 267 4.88 -0.44 -2.98
N VAL A 268 5.55 0.70 -3.08
CA VAL A 268 5.82 1.36 -4.37
C VAL A 268 6.96 0.70 -5.15
N ALA A 269 7.77 -0.15 -4.50
CA ALA A 269 8.96 -0.76 -5.09
C ALA A 269 8.69 -1.50 -6.41
N PRO A 270 7.64 -2.31 -6.58
CA PRO A 270 7.41 -3.02 -7.83
C PRO A 270 7.35 -2.10 -9.04
N THR A 271 6.49 -1.08 -8.98
CA THR A 271 6.34 -0.12 -10.08
C THR A 271 7.52 0.84 -10.18
N ARG A 272 8.08 1.29 -9.05
CA ARG A 272 9.25 2.17 -9.04
C ARG A 272 10.45 1.47 -9.68
N MET A 273 10.80 0.26 -9.24
CA MET A 273 11.94 -0.48 -9.75
C MET A 273 11.76 -0.86 -11.23
N GLY A 274 10.57 -1.30 -11.63
CA GLY A 274 10.25 -1.58 -13.03
C GLY A 274 10.50 -0.37 -13.93
N ARG A 275 10.04 0.80 -13.52
CA ARG A 275 10.29 2.04 -14.27
C ARG A 275 11.76 2.43 -14.37
N HIS A 276 12.61 1.95 -13.47
CA HIS A 276 14.06 2.17 -13.51
C HIS A 276 14.84 0.96 -14.04
N GLY A 277 14.16 0.01 -14.71
CA GLY A 277 14.79 -1.10 -15.40
C GLY A 277 15.15 -2.30 -14.52
N THR A 278 14.71 -2.32 -13.26
CA THR A 278 14.93 -3.47 -12.36
C THR A 278 13.67 -4.31 -12.23
N VAL A 279 13.79 -5.61 -12.46
CA VAL A 279 12.71 -6.58 -12.30
C VAL A 279 13.03 -7.65 -11.28
N PHE A 280 11.99 -8.22 -10.69
CA PHE A 280 12.08 -9.38 -9.80
C PHE A 280 11.98 -10.68 -10.60
N THR A 281 12.79 -11.65 -10.25
CA THR A 281 12.72 -13.03 -10.76
C THR A 281 12.92 -14.00 -9.60
N PRO A 282 12.59 -15.30 -9.75
CA PRO A 282 12.87 -16.28 -8.69
C PRO A 282 14.36 -16.40 -8.34
N ASP A 283 15.24 -16.01 -9.26
CA ASP A 283 16.69 -16.01 -9.08
C ASP A 283 17.26 -14.66 -8.61
N GLY A 284 16.42 -13.76 -8.07
CA GLY A 284 16.83 -12.43 -7.62
C GLY A 284 16.48 -11.30 -8.58
N LYS A 285 17.08 -10.14 -8.35
CA LYS A 285 16.82 -8.91 -9.13
C LYS A 285 17.61 -8.91 -10.44
N VAL A 286 16.99 -8.49 -11.51
CA VAL A 286 17.60 -8.34 -12.83
C VAL A 286 17.52 -6.88 -13.27
N GLN A 287 18.69 -6.28 -13.59
CA GLN A 287 18.76 -4.97 -14.22
C GLN A 287 18.75 -5.13 -15.72
N VAL A 288 17.60 -4.86 -16.35
CA VAL A 288 17.35 -5.16 -17.78
C VAL A 288 18.26 -4.37 -18.74
N GLN A 289 18.73 -3.18 -18.33
CA GLN A 289 19.58 -2.33 -19.17
C GLN A 289 21.02 -2.83 -19.34
N LYS A 290 21.45 -3.86 -18.60
CA LYS A 290 22.80 -4.43 -18.74
C LYS A 290 23.14 -4.82 -20.17
N SER A 291 24.37 -4.56 -20.62
CA SER A 291 24.84 -4.87 -21.98
C SER A 291 24.79 -6.36 -22.31
N SER A 292 24.90 -7.24 -21.31
CA SER A 292 24.79 -8.69 -21.48
C SER A 292 23.43 -9.15 -22.01
N TYR A 293 22.39 -8.33 -21.93
CA TYR A 293 21.05 -8.65 -22.47
C TYR A 293 20.81 -8.13 -23.88
N ARG A 294 21.82 -7.52 -24.53
CA ARG A 294 21.67 -6.94 -25.87
C ARG A 294 21.18 -7.92 -26.92
N THR A 295 21.53 -9.18 -26.79
CA THR A 295 21.18 -10.27 -27.73
C THR A 295 20.48 -11.43 -27.05
N ASP A 296 20.03 -11.25 -25.77
CA ASP A 296 19.40 -12.32 -24.99
C ASP A 296 17.93 -12.47 -25.40
N ARG A 297 17.63 -13.58 -26.10
CA ARG A 297 16.29 -13.91 -26.62
C ARG A 297 15.39 -14.60 -25.59
N ARG A 298 15.88 -14.82 -24.36
CA ARG A 298 15.08 -15.42 -23.28
C ARG A 298 14.12 -14.40 -22.67
N PRO A 299 12.97 -14.83 -22.12
CA PRO A 299 12.09 -13.98 -21.34
C PRO A 299 12.77 -13.52 -20.04
N LEU A 300 12.16 -12.58 -19.30
CA LEU A 300 12.63 -12.18 -17.96
C LEU A 300 12.71 -13.39 -17.03
N THR A 301 11.64 -14.19 -17.03
CA THR A 301 11.56 -15.51 -16.39
C THR A 301 10.53 -16.36 -17.10
N THR A 302 10.69 -17.68 -17.06
CA THR A 302 9.71 -18.65 -17.59
C THR A 302 8.58 -18.93 -16.61
N GLU A 303 8.69 -18.47 -15.37
CA GLU A 303 7.76 -18.75 -14.28
C GLU A 303 6.68 -17.64 -14.11
N CYS A 304 6.67 -16.62 -14.97
CA CYS A 304 5.71 -15.52 -14.91
C CYS A 304 4.89 -15.45 -16.21
N PRO A 305 3.55 -15.56 -16.13
CA PRO A 305 2.68 -15.54 -17.31
C PRO A 305 2.33 -14.12 -17.81
N CYS A 306 2.96 -13.08 -17.27
CA CYS A 306 2.63 -11.70 -17.65
C CYS A 306 3.01 -11.38 -19.10
N PRO A 307 2.38 -10.37 -19.73
CA PRO A 307 2.67 -9.99 -21.13
C PRO A 307 4.15 -9.69 -21.40
N ALA A 308 4.90 -9.16 -20.43
CA ALA A 308 6.33 -8.89 -20.60
C ALA A 308 7.15 -10.17 -20.78
N CYS A 309 6.76 -11.29 -20.14
CA CYS A 309 7.46 -12.57 -20.26
C CYS A 309 6.96 -13.43 -21.41
N THR A 310 5.68 -13.33 -21.78
CA THR A 310 5.07 -14.19 -22.80
C THR A 310 5.27 -13.67 -24.21
N HIS A 311 5.41 -12.35 -24.38
CA HIS A 311 5.48 -11.73 -25.71
C HIS A 311 6.84 -11.13 -26.06
N TYR A 312 7.70 -10.88 -25.05
CA TYR A 312 8.94 -10.14 -25.27
C TYR A 312 10.15 -10.85 -24.68
N ASP A 313 11.29 -10.70 -25.36
CA ASP A 313 12.59 -11.15 -24.86
C ASP A 313 13.36 -10.01 -24.14
N ARG A 314 14.41 -10.38 -23.41
CA ARG A 314 15.24 -9.41 -22.69
C ARG A 314 15.93 -8.41 -23.61
N ALA A 315 16.28 -8.82 -24.83
CA ALA A 315 16.93 -7.92 -25.79
C ALA A 315 16.00 -6.78 -26.20
N TYR A 316 14.74 -7.10 -26.49
CA TYR A 316 13.74 -6.08 -26.83
C TYR A 316 13.37 -5.20 -25.65
N LEU A 317 13.11 -5.80 -24.47
CA LEU A 317 12.84 -5.03 -23.26
C LEU A 317 14.00 -4.10 -22.89
N ARG A 318 15.24 -4.57 -23.05
CA ARG A 318 16.43 -3.72 -22.90
C ARG A 318 16.42 -2.57 -23.91
N HIS A 319 16.12 -2.83 -25.17
CA HIS A 319 16.03 -1.81 -26.20
C HIS A 319 15.04 -0.72 -25.80
N LEU A 320 13.82 -1.07 -25.41
CA LEU A 320 12.81 -0.12 -24.95
C LEU A 320 13.28 0.75 -23.78
N MET A 321 14.01 0.16 -22.84
CA MET A 321 14.53 0.87 -21.68
C MET A 321 15.69 1.83 -22.02
N VAL A 322 16.54 1.46 -22.98
CA VAL A 322 17.70 2.27 -23.40
C VAL A 322 17.29 3.41 -24.33
N THR A 323 16.25 3.19 -25.12
CA THR A 323 15.67 4.22 -26.02
C THR A 323 14.59 5.07 -25.32
N GLU A 324 14.37 4.84 -24.03
CA GLU A 324 13.38 5.55 -23.21
C GLU A 324 11.93 5.46 -23.73
N GLU A 325 11.62 4.37 -24.44
CA GLU A 325 10.27 4.11 -24.93
C GLU A 325 9.32 3.87 -23.75
N PRO A 326 8.17 4.58 -23.65
CA PRO A 326 7.24 4.47 -22.52
C PRO A 326 6.72 3.05 -22.27
N LEU A 327 6.69 2.20 -23.31
CA LEU A 327 6.29 0.80 -23.19
C LEU A 327 7.24 0.00 -22.30
N GLY A 328 8.55 0.29 -22.31
CA GLY A 328 9.54 -0.40 -21.51
C GLY A 328 9.24 -0.34 -20.00
N PRO A 329 9.25 0.85 -19.38
CA PRO A 329 8.91 1.03 -17.98
C PRO A 329 7.54 0.45 -17.59
N ARG A 330 6.56 0.54 -18.49
CA ARG A 330 5.21 0.00 -18.27
C ARG A 330 5.22 -1.53 -18.18
N LEU A 331 5.83 -2.21 -19.14
CA LEU A 331 5.94 -3.67 -19.16
C LEU A 331 6.70 -4.21 -17.94
N LEU A 332 7.80 -3.55 -17.54
CA LEU A 332 8.58 -3.97 -16.39
C LEU A 332 7.84 -3.72 -15.07
N ALA A 333 7.06 -2.65 -14.96
CA ALA A 333 6.20 -2.40 -13.81
C ALA A 333 5.09 -3.46 -13.71
N LEU A 334 4.45 -3.79 -14.83
CA LEU A 334 3.42 -4.84 -14.89
C LEU A 334 4.01 -6.20 -14.52
N HIS A 335 5.21 -6.52 -15.04
CA HIS A 335 5.91 -7.76 -14.66
C HIS A 335 6.14 -7.85 -13.15
N ASN A 336 6.67 -6.81 -12.52
CA ASN A 336 6.95 -6.82 -11.08
C ASN A 336 5.68 -6.99 -10.25
N ILE A 337 4.58 -6.35 -10.64
CA ILE A 337 3.28 -6.53 -9.97
C ILE A 337 2.80 -7.97 -10.14
N SER A 338 2.78 -8.50 -11.36
CA SER A 338 2.35 -9.87 -11.64
C SER A 338 3.19 -10.89 -10.88
N PHE A 339 4.50 -10.67 -10.84
CA PHE A 339 5.44 -11.54 -10.10
C PHE A 339 5.11 -11.58 -8.60
N LEU A 340 4.93 -10.42 -7.97
CA LEU A 340 4.64 -10.38 -6.53
C LEU A 340 3.24 -10.92 -6.20
N LEU A 341 2.26 -10.66 -7.05
CA LEU A 341 0.91 -11.21 -6.86
C LEU A 341 0.91 -12.73 -6.99
N ALA A 342 1.63 -13.28 -7.96
CA ALA A 342 1.81 -14.71 -8.11
C ALA A 342 2.57 -15.33 -6.92
N LEU A 343 3.62 -14.66 -6.43
CA LEU A 343 4.36 -15.08 -5.23
C LEU A 343 3.42 -15.16 -4.01
N MET A 344 2.59 -14.13 -3.80
CA MET A 344 1.65 -14.10 -2.67
C MET A 344 0.52 -15.12 -2.84
N ALA A 345 0.06 -15.38 -4.07
CA ALA A 345 -0.91 -16.45 -4.33
C ALA A 345 -0.31 -17.81 -3.98
N ARG A 346 0.93 -18.07 -4.41
CA ARG A 346 1.64 -19.32 -4.07
C ARG A 346 1.87 -19.46 -2.57
N ALA A 347 2.27 -18.39 -1.88
CA ALA A 347 2.43 -18.40 -0.43
C ALA A 347 1.14 -18.80 0.29
N ARG A 348 -0.02 -18.27 -0.16
CA ARG A 348 -1.33 -18.63 0.38
C ARG A 348 -1.67 -20.10 0.13
N ASP A 349 -1.42 -20.61 -1.07
CA ASP A 349 -1.65 -22.02 -1.40
C ASP A 349 -0.78 -22.94 -0.54
N GLU A 350 0.48 -22.56 -0.29
CA GLU A 350 1.38 -23.35 0.56
C GLU A 350 0.99 -23.30 2.04
N LEU A 351 0.49 -22.17 2.53
CA LEU A 351 -0.08 -22.07 3.89
C LEU A 351 -1.29 -23.01 4.04
N GLN A 352 -2.21 -23.02 3.07
CA GLN A 352 -3.40 -23.88 3.11
C GLN A 352 -3.04 -25.38 3.07
N ARG A 353 -1.94 -25.74 2.41
CA ARG A 353 -1.45 -27.11 2.32
C ARG A 353 -0.54 -27.51 3.47
N GLY A 354 -0.18 -26.59 4.36
CA GLY A 354 0.78 -26.82 5.45
C GLY A 354 2.25 -26.92 4.99
N GLY A 355 2.56 -26.56 3.74
CA GLY A 355 3.90 -26.66 3.14
C GLY A 355 4.73 -25.37 3.18
N PHE A 356 4.18 -24.27 3.70
CA PHE A 356 4.78 -22.94 3.58
C PHE A 356 6.22 -22.85 4.10
N THR A 357 6.51 -23.44 5.25
CA THR A 357 7.84 -23.32 5.91
C THR A 357 8.96 -23.90 5.04
N SER A 358 8.78 -25.11 4.51
CA SER A 358 9.79 -25.74 3.65
C SER A 358 9.90 -25.03 2.30
N TRP A 359 8.76 -24.74 1.66
CA TRP A 359 8.73 -24.06 0.38
C TRP A 359 9.35 -22.66 0.46
N SER A 360 9.03 -21.88 1.47
CA SER A 360 9.57 -20.51 1.62
C SER A 360 11.07 -20.51 1.88
N ALA A 361 11.58 -21.47 2.66
CA ALA A 361 13.02 -21.63 2.91
C ALA A 361 13.79 -21.92 1.60
N ASP A 362 13.31 -22.86 0.79
CA ASP A 362 13.91 -23.19 -0.51
C ASP A 362 13.85 -22.01 -1.48
N TRP A 363 12.70 -21.33 -1.53
CA TRP A 363 12.52 -20.16 -2.38
C TRP A 363 13.45 -19.01 -1.99
N LEU A 364 13.57 -18.72 -0.69
CA LEU A 364 14.45 -17.67 -0.16
C LEU A 364 15.93 -18.00 -0.41
N ALA A 365 16.33 -19.24 -0.24
CA ALA A 365 17.68 -19.70 -0.56
C ALA A 365 18.02 -19.45 -2.03
N ARG A 366 17.11 -19.81 -2.95
CA ARG A 366 17.26 -19.57 -4.40
C ARG A 366 17.34 -18.07 -4.72
N TYR A 367 16.42 -17.28 -4.17
CA TYR A 367 16.34 -15.83 -4.43
C TYR A 367 17.59 -15.08 -3.96
N ARG A 368 18.11 -15.45 -2.78
CA ARG A 368 19.25 -14.81 -2.14
C ARG A 368 20.61 -15.26 -2.73
N ALA A 369 20.69 -16.46 -3.29
CA ALA A 369 21.94 -17.01 -3.85
C ALA A 369 22.58 -16.14 -4.95
N ARG A 370 21.79 -15.39 -5.73
CA ARG A 370 22.27 -14.48 -6.78
C ARG A 370 22.36 -13.03 -6.35
N GLY A 371 21.72 -12.64 -5.26
CA GLY A 371 21.81 -11.28 -4.72
C GLY A 371 23.18 -10.97 -4.08
N ALA A 372 23.99 -11.99 -3.87
CA ALA A 372 25.35 -11.90 -3.31
C ALA A 372 26.48 -11.82 -4.36
N ARG A 373 26.14 -11.70 -5.69
CA ARG A 373 27.13 -11.56 -6.78
C ARG A 373 27.05 -10.22 -7.50
#